data_c3fec794dee1b44b3516e419bf77242f
#
_entry.id   c3fec794dee1b44b3516e419bf77242f
#
_cell.length_a   1.000
_cell.length_b   1.000
_cell.length_c   1.000
_cell.angle_alpha   90.00
_cell.angle_beta   90.00
_cell.angle_gamma   90.00
#
_symmetry.space_group_name_H-M   'P 1'
#
loop_
_entity.id
_entity.type
_entity.pdbx_description
1 polymer ?
#
loop_
_entity_poly.entity_id
_entity_poly.type
_entity_poly.pdbx_seq_one_letter_code
_entity_poly.pdbx_strand_id
1 'polypeptide(L)'
;DYDENGNYNPEWLSEADRKELAERADRLSEYYSEYTVLDVYHVDGVLTNGENYADLGAVECVTNAVHTETELKDLFENFARVWAENTLDTDAVAQIVSDVHSPAKIRVNAVLSSCDKFYEVYDVKEGDGMYKAPGERVSRW
;
A
#
# COMPACT_ATOMS: atom_id res chain seq x y z
N ASP A 1 -15.25 -4.26 -12.36
CA ASP A 1 -16.39 -4.54 -13.25
C ASP A 1 -17.71 -4.70 -12.48
N TYR A 2 -17.76 -4.27 -11.23
CA TYR A 2 -18.95 -4.29 -10.39
C TYR A 2 -19.31 -2.87 -9.97
N ASP A 3 -20.60 -2.54 -9.98
CA ASP A 3 -21.11 -1.24 -9.54
C ASP A 3 -21.10 -1.14 -7.99
N GLU A 4 -21.50 0.01 -7.47
CA GLU A 4 -21.57 0.31 -6.03
C GLU A 4 -22.55 -0.60 -5.25
N ASN A 5 -23.41 -1.33 -5.94
CA ASN A 5 -24.33 -2.30 -5.35
C ASN A 5 -23.84 -3.74 -5.48
N GLY A 6 -22.66 -3.96 -6.06
CA GLY A 6 -22.06 -5.29 -6.29
C GLY A 6 -22.65 -6.03 -7.50
N ASN A 7 -23.37 -5.36 -8.38
CA ASN A 7 -23.85 -5.95 -9.63
C ASN A 7 -22.77 -5.86 -10.70
N TYR A 8 -22.61 -6.93 -11.47
CA TYR A 8 -21.71 -6.91 -12.62
C TYR A 8 -22.18 -5.88 -13.65
N ASN A 9 -21.40 -4.85 -13.82
CA ASN A 9 -21.64 -3.77 -14.76
C ASN A 9 -20.32 -3.19 -15.25
N PRO A 10 -19.75 -3.69 -16.34
CA PRO A 10 -18.46 -3.23 -16.86
C PRO A 10 -18.49 -1.78 -17.37
N GLU A 11 -19.68 -1.22 -17.56
CA GLU A 11 -19.88 0.13 -18.09
C GLU A 11 -20.23 1.17 -17.01
N TRP A 12 -20.16 0.81 -15.71
CA TRP A 12 -20.54 1.74 -14.63
C TRP A 12 -19.57 2.94 -14.47
N LEU A 13 -18.31 2.74 -14.85
CA LEU A 13 -17.33 3.80 -14.94
C LEU A 13 -17.27 4.38 -16.35
N SER A 14 -17.04 5.67 -16.47
CA SER A 14 -16.73 6.28 -17.76
C SER A 14 -15.40 5.75 -18.32
N GLU A 15 -15.18 5.87 -19.62
CA GLU A 15 -13.91 5.48 -20.26
C GLU A 15 -12.71 6.25 -19.64
N ALA A 16 -12.92 7.54 -19.33
CA ALA A 16 -11.90 8.38 -18.69
C ALA A 16 -11.55 7.89 -17.29
N ASP A 17 -12.55 7.54 -16.47
CA ASP A 17 -12.32 7.03 -15.12
C ASP A 17 -11.66 5.66 -15.13
N ARG A 18 -12.04 4.79 -16.08
CA ARG A 18 -11.37 3.48 -16.25
C ARG A 18 -9.92 3.64 -16.61
N LYS A 19 -9.60 4.56 -17.50
CA LYS A 19 -8.21 4.83 -17.90
C LYS A 19 -7.40 5.35 -16.71
N GLU A 20 -7.93 6.33 -15.99
CA GLU A 20 -7.28 6.88 -14.79
C GLU A 20 -7.05 5.81 -13.72
N LEU A 21 -8.04 4.95 -13.47
CA LEU A 21 -7.91 3.84 -12.52
C LEU A 21 -6.84 2.84 -12.95
N ALA A 22 -6.77 2.52 -14.24
CA ALA A 22 -5.75 1.62 -14.77
C ALA A 22 -4.34 2.22 -14.62
N GLU A 23 -4.15 3.51 -14.94
CA GLU A 23 -2.86 4.19 -14.78
C GLU A 23 -2.40 4.22 -13.31
N ARG A 24 -3.33 4.41 -12.37
CA ARG A 24 -3.02 4.33 -10.93
C ARG A 24 -2.67 2.91 -10.48
N ALA A 25 -3.40 1.91 -10.99
CA ALA A 25 -3.13 0.52 -10.70
C ALA A 25 -1.75 0.09 -11.23
N ASP A 26 -1.38 0.52 -12.44
CA ASP A 26 -0.05 0.27 -13.02
C ASP A 26 1.05 0.89 -12.17
N ARG A 27 0.92 2.16 -11.78
CA ARG A 27 1.87 2.84 -10.90
C ARG A 27 2.02 2.15 -9.54
N LEU A 28 0.91 1.67 -8.97
CA LEU A 28 0.93 0.92 -7.72
C LEU A 28 1.65 -0.41 -7.87
N SER A 29 1.40 -1.13 -8.98
CA SER A 29 2.11 -2.38 -9.29
C SER A 29 3.61 -2.17 -9.43
N GLU A 30 4.03 -1.13 -10.14
CA GLU A 30 5.44 -0.76 -10.27
C GLU A 30 6.06 -0.42 -8.92
N TYR A 31 5.39 0.41 -8.12
CA TYR A 31 5.83 0.81 -6.78
C TYR A 31 6.07 -0.39 -5.86
N TYR A 32 5.13 -1.35 -5.81
CA TYR A 32 5.31 -2.55 -4.97
C TYR A 32 6.35 -3.51 -5.52
N SER A 33 6.54 -3.57 -6.83
CA SER A 33 7.57 -4.41 -7.45
C SER A 33 9.01 -3.98 -7.15
N GLU A 34 9.21 -2.76 -6.61
CA GLU A 34 10.52 -2.32 -6.10
C GLU A 34 10.90 -2.99 -4.78
N TYR A 35 9.92 -3.46 -4.00
CA TYR A 35 10.18 -4.07 -2.70
C TYR A 35 10.66 -5.50 -2.83
N THR A 36 11.59 -5.87 -1.95
CA THR A 36 12.18 -7.22 -1.91
C THR A 36 12.00 -7.89 -0.56
N VAL A 37 11.96 -9.21 -0.58
CA VAL A 37 12.05 -10.07 0.58
C VAL A 37 13.36 -10.82 0.53
N LEU A 38 14.03 -10.97 1.69
CA LEU A 38 15.37 -11.55 1.81
C LEU A 38 16.40 -10.90 0.86
N ASP A 39 16.19 -9.61 0.53
CA ASP A 39 17.03 -8.79 -0.34
C ASP A 39 17.22 -9.33 -1.78
N VAL A 40 16.45 -10.35 -2.17
CA VAL A 40 16.59 -11.06 -3.46
C VAL A 40 15.28 -11.18 -4.23
N TYR A 41 14.17 -11.47 -3.53
CA TYR A 41 12.91 -11.81 -4.17
C TYR A 41 12.00 -10.59 -4.25
N HIS A 42 11.70 -10.13 -5.47
CA HIS A 42 10.78 -9.01 -5.69
C HIS A 42 9.33 -9.43 -5.45
N VAL A 43 8.56 -8.51 -4.89
CA VAL A 43 7.09 -8.65 -4.81
C VAL A 43 6.52 -8.61 -6.22
N ASP A 44 5.56 -9.47 -6.51
CA ASP A 44 4.74 -9.36 -7.71
C ASP A 44 3.66 -8.29 -7.47
N GLY A 45 3.96 -7.06 -7.84
CA GLY A 45 3.05 -5.92 -7.66
C GLY A 45 1.76 -6.04 -8.48
N VAL A 46 1.75 -6.83 -9.56
CA VAL A 46 0.53 -7.09 -10.33
C VAL A 46 -0.37 -8.08 -9.60
N LEU A 47 0.20 -9.19 -9.10
CA LEU A 47 -0.52 -10.19 -8.33
C LEU A 47 -1.14 -9.59 -7.06
N THR A 48 -0.39 -8.73 -6.38
CA THR A 48 -0.80 -8.15 -5.07
C THR A 48 -1.55 -6.82 -5.19
N ASN A 49 -1.78 -6.31 -6.39
CA ASN A 49 -2.32 -4.97 -6.65
C ASN A 49 -3.63 -4.68 -5.91
N GLY A 50 -4.60 -5.60 -5.97
CA GLY A 50 -5.93 -5.41 -5.38
C GLY A 50 -5.87 -5.20 -3.87
N GLU A 51 -5.08 -6.02 -3.17
CA GLU A 51 -4.91 -5.95 -1.72
C GLU A 51 -4.07 -4.72 -1.31
N ASN A 52 -3.03 -4.40 -2.06
CA ASN A 52 -2.23 -3.20 -1.84
C ASN A 52 -3.08 -1.93 -2.02
N TYR A 53 -3.98 -1.93 -3.00
CA TYR A 53 -4.90 -0.83 -3.26
C TYR A 53 -5.91 -0.65 -2.12
N ALA A 54 -6.37 -1.76 -1.54
CA ALA A 54 -7.26 -1.75 -0.38
C ALA A 54 -6.55 -1.21 0.87
N ASP A 55 -5.33 -1.68 1.16
CA ASP A 55 -4.53 -1.21 2.30
C ASP A 55 -4.23 0.29 2.21
N LEU A 56 -3.81 0.77 1.04
CA LEU A 56 -3.53 2.19 0.80
C LEU A 56 -4.77 3.04 1.07
N GLY A 57 -5.91 2.67 0.50
CA GLY A 57 -7.17 3.39 0.73
C GLY A 57 -7.65 3.34 2.17
N ALA A 58 -7.47 2.20 2.87
CA ALA A 58 -7.84 2.07 4.27
C ALA A 58 -7.03 3.03 5.16
N VAL A 59 -5.72 3.10 4.98
CA VAL A 59 -4.85 4.00 5.75
C VAL A 59 -5.16 5.46 5.43
N GLU A 60 -5.37 5.83 4.16
CA GLU A 60 -5.78 7.18 3.77
C GLU A 60 -7.11 7.58 4.43
N CYS A 61 -8.11 6.71 4.43
CA CYS A 61 -9.40 6.97 5.06
C CYS A 61 -9.28 7.18 6.58
N VAL A 62 -8.57 6.27 7.27
CA VAL A 62 -8.44 6.35 8.73
C VAL A 62 -7.60 7.55 9.15
N THR A 63 -6.51 7.85 8.47
CA THR A 63 -5.68 9.03 8.77
C THR A 63 -6.44 10.35 8.57
N ASN A 64 -7.40 10.39 7.64
CA ASN A 64 -8.24 11.55 7.45
C ASN A 64 -9.31 11.74 8.56
N ALA A 65 -9.64 10.68 9.28
CA ALA A 65 -10.56 10.72 10.43
C ALA A 65 -9.88 11.07 11.74
N VAL A 66 -8.53 11.06 11.80
CA VAL A 66 -7.73 11.37 13.00
C VAL A 66 -7.29 12.82 12.97
N HIS A 67 -7.36 13.50 14.11
CA HIS A 67 -7.21 14.96 14.17
C HIS A 67 -6.01 15.45 14.99
N THR A 68 -5.34 14.58 15.75
CA THR A 68 -4.20 14.96 16.58
C THR A 68 -2.95 14.18 16.22
N GLU A 69 -1.78 14.78 16.42
CA GLU A 69 -0.48 14.13 16.18
C GLU A 69 -0.32 12.87 17.05
N THR A 70 -0.79 12.89 18.29
CA THR A 70 -0.71 11.74 19.19
C THR A 70 -1.53 10.56 18.66
N GLU A 71 -2.77 10.82 18.25
CA GLU A 71 -3.62 9.77 17.66
C GLU A 71 -3.06 9.23 16.35
N LEU A 72 -2.42 10.07 15.53
CA LEU A 72 -1.73 9.62 14.32
C LEU A 72 -0.54 8.71 14.65
N LYS A 73 0.27 9.06 15.66
CA LYS A 73 1.36 8.17 16.12
C LYS A 73 0.82 6.83 16.61
N ASP A 74 -0.22 6.86 17.45
CA ASP A 74 -0.88 5.65 17.95
C ASP A 74 -1.44 4.80 16.80
N LEU A 75 -2.05 5.42 15.80
CA LEU A 75 -2.55 4.75 14.61
C LEU A 75 -1.42 4.02 13.85
N PHE A 76 -0.35 4.73 13.51
CA PHE A 76 0.75 4.15 12.73
C PHE A 76 1.48 3.05 13.50
N GLU A 77 1.72 3.24 14.80
CA GLU A 77 2.33 2.20 15.63
C GLU A 77 1.44 0.96 15.77
N ASN A 78 0.12 1.15 15.98
CA ASN A 78 -0.79 0.02 16.08
C ASN A 78 -0.99 -0.68 14.73
N PHE A 79 -1.02 0.05 13.62
CA PHE A 79 -1.02 -0.54 12.30
C PHE A 79 0.20 -1.45 12.09
N ALA A 80 1.40 -0.98 12.46
CA ALA A 80 2.60 -1.80 12.39
C ALA A 80 2.55 -3.02 13.34
N ARG A 81 1.99 -2.87 14.55
CA ARG A 81 1.86 -3.97 15.51
C ARG A 81 0.90 -5.07 15.05
N VAL A 82 -0.21 -4.69 14.40
CA VAL A 82 -1.19 -5.68 13.85
C VAL A 82 -0.53 -6.58 12.82
N TRP A 83 0.38 -6.03 12.03
CA TRP A 83 1.09 -6.77 10.98
C TRP A 83 2.43 -7.37 11.44
N ALA A 84 2.81 -7.19 12.72
CA ALA A 84 4.06 -7.75 13.24
C ALA A 84 3.98 -9.28 13.31
N GLU A 85 4.80 -9.95 12.52
CA GLU A 85 4.89 -11.40 12.44
C GLU A 85 6.33 -11.89 12.31
N ASN A 86 6.57 -13.15 12.64
CA ASN A 86 7.81 -13.86 12.33
C ASN A 86 7.49 -14.96 11.34
N THR A 87 8.10 -14.89 10.17
CA THR A 87 7.90 -15.82 9.06
C THR A 87 9.20 -16.52 8.75
N LEU A 88 9.17 -17.84 8.51
CA LEU A 88 10.35 -18.56 8.03
C LEU A 88 10.69 -18.12 6.59
N ASP A 89 11.98 -18.14 6.25
CA ASP A 89 12.44 -17.73 4.91
C ASP A 89 11.74 -18.51 3.79
N THR A 90 11.54 -19.82 4.01
CA THR A 90 10.82 -20.69 3.06
C THR A 90 9.37 -20.28 2.84
N ASP A 91 8.69 -19.85 3.90
CA ASP A 91 7.30 -19.44 3.85
C ASP A 91 7.18 -18.06 3.23
N ALA A 92 8.11 -17.15 3.52
CA ALA A 92 8.20 -15.84 2.90
C ALA A 92 8.38 -15.93 1.37
N VAL A 93 9.23 -16.85 0.89
CA VAL A 93 9.41 -17.12 -0.54
C VAL A 93 8.17 -17.74 -1.16
N ALA A 94 7.52 -18.70 -0.48
CA ALA A 94 6.28 -19.31 -0.95
C ALA A 94 5.14 -18.27 -1.07
N GLN A 95 5.04 -17.35 -0.11
CA GLN A 95 4.07 -16.26 -0.12
C GLN A 95 4.23 -15.39 -1.38
N ILE A 96 5.44 -14.92 -1.67
CA ILE A 96 5.67 -14.05 -2.84
C ILE A 96 5.23 -14.69 -4.16
N VAL A 97 5.36 -16.01 -4.28
CA VAL A 97 5.06 -16.72 -5.53
C VAL A 97 3.57 -16.92 -5.76
N SER A 98 2.76 -17.00 -4.70
CA SER A 98 1.38 -17.50 -4.82
C SER A 98 0.32 -16.70 -4.07
N ASP A 99 0.69 -15.85 -3.12
CA ASP A 99 -0.27 -15.09 -2.32
C ASP A 99 -0.58 -13.73 -2.97
N VAL A 100 -1.85 -13.37 -2.99
CA VAL A 100 -2.32 -12.06 -3.48
C VAL A 100 -2.02 -10.92 -2.51
N HIS A 101 -1.52 -11.24 -1.31
CA HIS A 101 -1.13 -10.26 -0.30
C HIS A 101 0.38 -10.06 -0.28
N SER A 102 0.80 -8.81 -0.26
CA SER A 102 2.19 -8.47 0.01
C SER A 102 2.61 -8.93 1.42
N PRO A 103 3.87 -9.31 1.64
CA PRO A 103 4.37 -9.65 2.99
C PRO A 103 4.11 -8.53 4.01
N ALA A 104 3.82 -8.90 5.25
CA ALA A 104 3.35 -7.99 6.29
C ALA A 104 4.22 -6.74 6.48
N LYS A 105 5.55 -6.89 6.50
CA LYS A 105 6.48 -5.76 6.56
C LYS A 105 6.29 -4.77 5.39
N ILE A 106 6.02 -5.29 4.20
CA ILE A 106 5.85 -4.48 3.00
C ILE A 106 4.48 -3.81 3.01
N ARG A 107 3.42 -4.49 3.45
CA ARG A 107 2.09 -3.89 3.66
C ARG A 107 2.16 -2.65 4.55
N VAL A 108 2.96 -2.68 5.61
CA VAL A 108 3.16 -1.51 6.49
C VAL A 108 4.03 -0.45 5.83
N ASN A 109 5.25 -0.84 5.44
CA ASN A 109 6.25 0.14 5.02
C ASN A 109 5.89 0.82 3.71
N ALA A 110 5.37 0.08 2.73
CA ALA A 110 4.99 0.66 1.44
C ALA A 110 3.83 1.66 1.58
N VAL A 111 2.81 1.33 2.36
CA VAL A 111 1.67 2.23 2.59
C VAL A 111 2.12 3.49 3.35
N LEU A 112 2.88 3.34 4.44
CA LEU A 112 3.31 4.49 5.26
C LEU A 112 4.33 5.36 4.51
N SER A 113 5.18 4.80 3.66
CA SER A 113 6.09 5.57 2.80
C SER A 113 5.36 6.41 1.74
N SER A 114 4.07 6.20 1.53
CA SER A 114 3.22 7.01 0.65
C SER A 114 2.23 7.90 1.41
N CYS A 115 2.22 7.88 2.75
CA CYS A 115 1.29 8.63 3.58
C CYS A 115 1.88 9.96 4.04
N ASP A 116 1.43 11.10 3.52
CA ASP A 116 1.96 12.42 3.87
C ASP A 116 1.91 12.71 5.37
N LYS A 117 0.83 12.30 6.05
CA LYS A 117 0.71 12.46 7.51
C LYS A 117 1.75 11.69 8.30
N PHE A 118 2.25 10.56 7.77
CA PHE A 118 3.37 9.84 8.37
C PHE A 118 4.66 10.67 8.32
N TYR A 119 4.91 11.34 7.19
CA TYR A 119 6.05 12.24 7.04
C TYR A 119 5.98 13.43 8.01
N GLU A 120 4.80 14.03 8.15
CA GLU A 120 4.58 15.16 9.06
C GLU A 120 4.83 14.77 10.52
N VAL A 121 4.27 13.64 10.95
CA VAL A 121 4.30 13.18 12.35
C VAL A 121 5.69 12.71 12.79
N TYR A 122 6.43 12.07 11.90
CA TYR A 122 7.77 11.54 12.20
C TYR A 122 8.92 12.38 11.63
N ASP A 123 8.63 13.54 11.00
CA ASP A 123 9.61 14.43 10.38
C ASP A 123 10.53 13.67 9.38
N VAL A 124 9.93 12.77 8.58
CA VAL A 124 10.67 11.91 7.63
C VAL A 124 11.29 12.75 6.53
N LYS A 125 12.59 12.55 6.28
CA LYS A 125 13.41 13.35 5.36
C LYS A 125 14.17 12.47 4.39
N GLU A 126 14.67 13.10 3.34
CA GLU A 126 15.59 12.46 2.40
C GLU A 126 16.80 11.85 3.16
N GLY A 127 17.03 10.56 2.90
CA GLY A 127 18.03 9.74 3.58
C GLY A 127 17.47 8.80 4.65
N ASP A 128 16.23 8.99 5.09
CA ASP A 128 15.56 8.05 5.99
C ASP A 128 15.09 6.80 5.22
N GLY A 129 15.11 5.63 5.88
CA GLY A 129 14.85 4.33 5.24
C GLY A 129 13.44 4.15 4.65
N MET A 130 12.48 4.98 5.08
CA MET A 130 11.10 4.96 4.55
C MET A 130 10.80 6.18 3.67
N TYR A 131 11.80 7.00 3.37
CA TYR A 131 11.60 8.16 2.51
C TYR A 131 11.36 7.74 1.06
N LYS A 132 10.35 8.33 0.45
CA LYS A 132 10.09 8.35 -0.99
C LYS A 132 9.87 9.81 -1.41
N ALA A 133 10.45 10.23 -2.51
CA ALA A 133 10.23 11.58 -3.04
C ALA A 133 8.73 11.78 -3.38
N PRO A 134 8.19 13.01 -3.30
CA PRO A 134 6.75 13.24 -3.52
C PRO A 134 6.21 12.68 -4.84
N GLY A 135 7.03 12.68 -5.92
CA GLY A 135 6.65 12.12 -7.22
C GLY A 135 6.69 10.59 -7.30
N GLU A 136 7.30 9.93 -6.32
CA GLU A 136 7.41 8.46 -6.23
C GLU A 136 6.33 7.86 -5.33
N ARG A 137 5.64 8.69 -4.54
CA ARG A 137 4.56 8.23 -3.67
C ARG A 137 3.33 7.87 -4.50
N VAL A 138 2.58 6.90 -4.02
CA VAL A 138 1.34 6.44 -4.64
C VAL A 138 0.15 6.81 -3.77
N SER A 139 -1.00 7.08 -4.40
CA SER A 139 -2.25 7.38 -3.73
C SER A 139 -3.38 6.64 -4.43
N ARG A 140 -4.40 6.30 -3.69
CA ARG A 140 -5.62 5.71 -4.24
C ARG A 140 -6.49 6.75 -4.95
N TRP A 141 -6.49 8.00 -4.48
CA TRP A 141 -7.35 9.10 -4.93
C TRP A 141 -6.62 10.13 -5.79
#